data_40d9b9fad15fc4529f270cd269ddc7b6
#
_entry.id   40d9b9fad15fc4529f270cd269ddc7b6
#
_cell.length_a   1.000
_cell.length_b   1.000
_cell.length_c   1.000
_cell.angle_alpha   90.00
_cell.angle_beta   90.00
_cell.angle_gamma   90.00
#
_symmetry.space_group_name_H-M   'P 1'
#
loop_
_entity.id
_entity.type
_entity.pdbx_description
1 polymer ?
#
loop_
_entity_poly.entity_id
_entity_poly.type
_entity_poly.pdbx_seq_one_letter_code
_entity_poly.pdbx_strand_id
1 'polypeptide(L)'
;MNPQGALLFLIDFVFSIYVFIVLTRFVLQLARADFYNPVSQFVLRATNPLLVPLRRIIPGWRGLDIASLVLVVILIIAKVLILFALQYGGLPPSGLGPQLLVYTLRTLATLLLNYVFWAVLIRVILSWVAPDPSNPVVRVVVQITEPIMAPCRRLLPPMGGLDLSPLIVLLGVEVLKILFQLR
;
A
#
# COMPACT_ATOMS: atom_id res chain seq x y z
N MET A 1 34.29 -2.22 0.44
CA MET A 1 32.98 -2.20 1.13
C MET A 1 32.39 -0.78 0.94
N ASN A 2 31.12 -0.66 0.60
CA ASN A 2 30.45 0.65 0.44
C ASN A 2 29.48 0.91 1.62
N PRO A 3 29.97 1.47 2.75
CA PRO A 3 29.15 1.68 3.93
C PRO A 3 28.03 2.70 3.70
N GLN A 4 28.27 3.70 2.84
CA GLN A 4 27.25 4.68 2.47
C GLN A 4 26.09 4.02 1.71
N GLY A 5 26.38 3.16 0.75
CA GLY A 5 25.35 2.41 0.02
C GLY A 5 24.52 1.50 0.93
N ALA A 6 25.17 0.85 1.90
CA ALA A 6 24.47 0.04 2.90
C ALA A 6 23.53 0.87 3.78
N LEU A 7 23.98 2.07 4.22
CA LEU A 7 23.15 2.98 5.01
C LEU A 7 21.93 3.47 4.22
N LEU A 8 22.13 3.89 2.97
CA LEU A 8 21.04 4.32 2.09
C LEU A 8 20.01 3.22 1.89
N PHE A 9 20.47 1.98 1.67
CA PHE A 9 19.59 0.82 1.53
C PHE A 9 18.77 0.56 2.81
N LEU A 10 19.40 0.61 3.97
CA LEU A 10 18.70 0.41 5.25
C LEU A 10 17.61 1.46 5.48
N ILE A 11 17.91 2.73 5.20
CA ILE A 11 16.93 3.81 5.33
C ILE A 11 15.77 3.61 4.36
N ASP A 12 16.07 3.34 3.08
CA ASP A 12 15.02 3.06 2.07
C ASP A 12 14.13 1.89 2.50
N PHE A 13 14.72 0.81 2.99
CA PHE A 13 14.03 -0.39 3.44
C PHE A 13 13.10 -0.12 4.62
N VAL A 14 13.59 0.57 5.67
CA VAL A 14 12.79 0.90 6.86
C VAL A 14 11.60 1.81 6.51
N PHE A 15 11.85 2.86 5.71
CA PHE A 15 10.77 3.73 5.24
C PHE A 15 9.75 2.98 4.39
N SER A 16 10.21 2.11 3.50
CA SER A 16 9.32 1.33 2.61
C SER A 16 8.43 0.37 3.39
N ILE A 17 8.96 -0.32 4.41
CA ILE A 17 8.16 -1.16 5.30
C ILE A 17 7.12 -0.31 6.04
N TYR A 18 7.52 0.82 6.61
CA TYR A 18 6.60 1.63 7.39
C TYR A 18 5.50 2.25 6.50
N VAL A 19 5.85 2.72 5.31
CA VAL A 19 4.88 3.19 4.30
C VAL A 19 3.89 2.08 3.95
N PHE A 20 4.37 0.84 3.75
CA PHE A 20 3.51 -0.32 3.49
C PHE A 20 2.53 -0.59 4.64
N ILE A 21 2.98 -0.52 5.90
CA ILE A 21 2.12 -0.70 7.08
C ILE A 21 1.05 0.40 7.16
N VAL A 22 1.41 1.67 6.92
CA VAL A 22 0.45 2.80 6.90
C VAL A 22 -0.55 2.65 5.75
N LEU A 23 -0.08 2.22 4.57
CA LEU A 23 -0.96 1.94 3.43
C LEU A 23 -1.92 0.79 3.73
N THR A 24 -1.44 -0.27 4.39
CA THR A 24 -2.31 -1.37 4.85
C THR A 24 -3.42 -0.86 5.77
N ARG A 25 -3.11 0.07 6.69
CA ARG A 25 -4.14 0.69 7.53
C ARG A 25 -5.20 1.41 6.72
N PHE A 26 -4.79 2.20 5.73
CA PHE A 26 -5.73 2.86 4.82
C PHE A 26 -6.65 1.86 4.11
N VAL A 27 -6.06 0.77 3.58
CA VAL A 27 -6.82 -0.27 2.86
C VAL A 27 -7.76 -1.03 3.78
N LEU A 28 -7.34 -1.36 5.01
CA LEU A 28 -8.20 -1.99 6.01
C LEU A 28 -9.44 -1.14 6.31
N GLN A 29 -9.28 0.17 6.44
CA GLN A 29 -10.40 1.07 6.67
C GLN A 29 -11.29 1.21 5.43
N LEU A 30 -10.70 1.33 4.24
CA LEU A 30 -11.42 1.40 2.97
C LEU A 30 -12.27 0.13 2.73
N ALA A 31 -11.69 -1.03 3.00
CA ALA A 31 -12.36 -2.33 2.88
C ALA A 31 -13.33 -2.64 4.03
N ARG A 32 -13.40 -1.79 5.06
CA ARG A 32 -14.16 -2.03 6.30
C ARG A 32 -13.82 -3.38 6.94
N ALA A 33 -12.52 -3.72 6.90
CA ALA A 33 -12.02 -4.98 7.47
C ALA A 33 -12.23 -5.05 8.99
N ASP A 34 -12.26 -6.28 9.49
CA ASP A 34 -12.43 -6.55 10.92
C ASP A 34 -11.24 -6.01 11.73
N PHE A 35 -11.49 -4.97 12.54
CA PHE A 35 -10.49 -4.35 13.41
C PHE A 35 -10.13 -5.19 14.64
N TYR A 36 -10.91 -6.21 14.99
CA TYR A 36 -10.60 -7.14 16.09
C TYR A 36 -9.63 -8.24 15.64
N ASN A 37 -9.39 -8.38 14.35
CA ASN A 37 -8.41 -9.32 13.83
C ASN A 37 -6.98 -8.98 14.31
N PRO A 38 -6.17 -9.96 14.76
CA PRO A 38 -4.80 -9.74 15.24
C PRO A 38 -3.90 -8.99 14.26
N VAL A 39 -4.05 -9.25 12.95
CA VAL A 39 -3.29 -8.55 11.89
C VAL A 39 -3.68 -7.08 11.85
N SER A 40 -4.99 -6.79 11.85
CA SER A 40 -5.48 -5.41 11.90
C SER A 40 -5.02 -4.69 13.15
N GLN A 41 -5.05 -5.35 14.32
CA GLN A 41 -4.57 -4.81 15.59
C GLN A 41 -3.07 -4.48 15.57
N PHE A 42 -2.24 -5.33 14.95
CA PHE A 42 -0.83 -5.04 14.76
C PHE A 42 -0.62 -3.77 13.94
N VAL A 43 -1.29 -3.66 12.78
CA VAL A 43 -1.23 -2.47 11.91
C VAL A 43 -1.68 -1.21 12.66
N LEU A 44 -2.77 -1.30 13.43
CA LEU A 44 -3.28 -0.21 14.26
C LEU A 44 -2.23 0.26 15.28
N ARG A 45 -1.65 -0.65 16.04
CA ARG A 45 -0.64 -0.32 17.07
C ARG A 45 0.62 0.29 16.46
N ALA A 46 1.10 -0.25 15.35
CA ALA A 46 2.30 0.24 14.66
C ALA A 46 2.12 1.66 14.08
N THR A 47 0.90 2.01 13.64
CA THR A 47 0.64 3.30 12.97
C THR A 47 0.09 4.38 13.89
N ASN A 48 -0.54 4.02 15.02
CA ASN A 48 -1.15 4.95 15.96
C ASN A 48 -0.21 6.09 16.43
N PRO A 49 1.08 5.85 16.72
CA PRO A 49 1.95 6.91 17.23
C PRO A 49 2.01 8.14 16.33
N LEU A 50 2.07 7.95 15.01
CA LEU A 50 2.10 9.05 14.04
C LEU A 50 0.70 9.46 13.55
N LEU A 51 -0.23 8.52 13.52
CA LEU A 51 -1.54 8.77 12.93
C LEU A 51 -2.52 9.45 13.89
N VAL A 52 -2.47 9.15 15.17
CA VAL A 52 -3.38 9.77 16.17
C VAL A 52 -3.20 11.29 16.23
N PRO A 53 -1.99 11.86 16.35
CA PRO A 53 -1.83 13.31 16.29
C PRO A 53 -2.26 13.90 14.96
N LEU A 54 -1.99 13.22 13.84
CA LEU A 54 -2.34 13.71 12.51
C LEU A 54 -3.87 13.75 12.29
N ARG A 55 -4.61 12.78 12.82
CA ARG A 55 -6.08 12.73 12.77
C ARG A 55 -6.77 13.85 13.57
N ARG A 56 -6.08 14.48 14.53
CA ARG A 56 -6.61 15.65 15.24
C ARG A 56 -6.65 16.87 14.35
N ILE A 57 -5.74 16.94 13.35
CA ILE A 57 -5.62 18.05 12.40
C ILE A 57 -6.40 17.75 11.12
N ILE A 58 -6.34 16.51 10.64
CA ILE A 58 -6.95 16.07 9.38
C ILE A 58 -8.04 15.04 9.69
N PRO A 59 -9.31 15.48 9.79
CA PRO A 59 -10.41 14.57 10.01
C PRO A 59 -10.64 13.65 8.80
N GLY A 60 -11.14 12.44 9.06
CA GLY A 60 -11.59 11.54 8.00
C GLY A 60 -12.79 12.10 7.25
N TRP A 61 -12.90 11.79 5.97
CA TRP A 61 -14.00 12.25 5.12
C TRP A 61 -14.74 11.08 4.47
N ARG A 62 -16.06 11.01 4.65
CA ARG A 62 -16.94 9.96 4.09
C ARG A 62 -16.45 8.51 4.32
N GLY A 63 -15.80 8.24 5.45
CA GLY A 63 -15.27 6.91 5.77
C GLY A 63 -13.86 6.64 5.22
N LEU A 64 -13.28 7.60 4.48
CA LEU A 64 -11.89 7.52 4.01
C LEU A 64 -10.94 8.06 5.08
N ASP A 65 -9.85 7.35 5.31
CA ASP A 65 -8.78 7.79 6.21
C ASP A 65 -7.78 8.69 5.48
N ILE A 66 -8.19 9.95 5.28
CA ILE A 66 -7.34 10.96 4.62
C ILE A 66 -6.02 11.14 5.37
N ALA A 67 -6.03 11.07 6.71
CA ALA A 67 -4.83 11.20 7.51
C ALA A 67 -3.79 10.10 7.18
N SER A 68 -4.22 8.85 6.93
CA SER A 68 -3.30 7.79 6.49
C SER A 68 -2.67 8.08 5.13
N LEU A 69 -3.44 8.57 4.15
CA LEU A 69 -2.89 8.95 2.84
C LEU A 69 -1.90 10.11 2.94
N VAL A 70 -2.24 11.14 3.71
CA VAL A 70 -1.34 12.27 3.96
C VAL A 70 -0.06 11.80 4.66
N LEU A 71 -0.16 10.89 5.62
CA LEU A 71 1.03 10.33 6.28
C LEU A 71 1.91 9.57 5.29
N VAL A 72 1.33 8.78 4.38
CA VAL A 72 2.10 8.11 3.31
C VAL A 72 2.84 9.13 2.44
N VAL A 73 2.17 10.20 2.02
CA VAL A 73 2.79 11.29 1.23
C VAL A 73 3.95 11.92 2.00
N ILE A 74 3.75 12.27 3.28
CA ILE A 74 4.79 12.84 4.15
C ILE A 74 5.98 11.89 4.25
N LEU A 75 5.75 10.60 4.45
CA LEU A 75 6.81 9.61 4.56
C LEU A 75 7.59 9.42 3.25
N ILE A 76 6.91 9.45 2.09
CA ILE A 76 7.59 9.40 0.78
C ILE A 76 8.49 10.62 0.61
N ILE A 77 7.98 11.82 0.89
CA ILE A 77 8.75 13.07 0.77
C ILE A 77 9.94 13.04 1.75
N ALA A 78 9.71 12.70 3.01
CA ALA A 78 10.76 12.60 4.02
C ALA A 78 11.86 11.62 3.60
N LYS A 79 11.48 10.42 3.09
CA LYS A 79 12.41 9.43 2.56
C LYS A 79 13.29 10.02 1.46
N VAL A 80 12.68 10.66 0.46
CA VAL A 80 13.41 11.26 -0.66
C VAL A 80 14.38 12.34 -0.18
N LEU A 81 13.95 13.24 0.70
CA LEU A 81 14.78 14.32 1.22
C LEU A 81 15.97 13.77 2.03
N ILE A 82 15.74 12.77 2.88
CA ILE A 82 16.80 12.15 3.70
C ILE A 82 17.81 11.44 2.79
N LEU A 83 17.36 10.62 1.84
CA LEU A 83 18.24 9.90 0.93
C LEU A 83 19.06 10.89 0.06
N PHE A 84 18.42 11.95 -0.43
CA PHE A 84 19.10 13.00 -1.20
C PHE A 84 20.16 13.70 -0.36
N ALA A 85 19.82 14.11 0.86
CA ALA A 85 20.75 14.79 1.75
C ALA A 85 21.99 13.93 2.09
N LEU A 86 21.79 12.64 2.32
CA LEU A 86 22.88 11.69 2.60
C LEU A 86 23.74 11.40 1.38
N GLN A 87 23.16 11.43 0.19
CA GLN A 87 23.88 11.14 -1.05
C GLN A 87 24.66 12.34 -1.58
N TYR A 88 24.10 13.56 -1.46
CA TYR A 88 24.65 14.78 -2.07
C TYR A 88 25.13 15.82 -1.04
N GLY A 89 25.01 15.55 0.25
CA GLY A 89 25.50 16.44 1.32
C GLY A 89 24.65 17.69 1.56
N GLY A 90 23.39 17.74 1.02
CA GLY A 90 22.49 18.88 1.19
C GLY A 90 21.07 18.61 0.74
N LEU A 91 20.17 19.56 0.94
CA LEU A 91 18.80 19.46 0.46
C LEU A 91 18.72 19.70 -1.06
N PRO A 92 17.71 19.14 -1.75
CA PRO A 92 17.50 19.41 -3.16
C PRO A 92 17.28 20.91 -3.41
N PRO A 93 17.75 21.45 -4.56
CA PRO A 93 17.53 22.85 -4.93
C PRO A 93 16.05 23.24 -4.86
N SER A 94 15.76 24.47 -4.45
CA SER A 94 14.37 24.97 -4.27
C SER A 94 13.50 24.91 -5.52
N GLY A 95 14.12 24.87 -6.73
CA GLY A 95 13.38 24.72 -8.01
C GLY A 95 12.84 23.34 -8.29
N LEU A 96 13.18 22.30 -7.51
CA LEU A 96 12.73 20.92 -7.72
C LEU A 96 11.38 20.57 -7.05
N GLY A 97 10.69 21.51 -6.44
CA GLY A 97 9.40 21.28 -5.79
C GLY A 97 8.34 20.61 -6.69
N PRO A 98 8.10 21.09 -7.91
CA PRO A 98 7.14 20.45 -8.84
C PRO A 98 7.53 19.02 -9.21
N GLN A 99 8.81 18.75 -9.44
CA GLN A 99 9.31 17.41 -9.75
C GLN A 99 9.13 16.45 -8.56
N LEU A 100 9.39 16.93 -7.34
CA LEU A 100 9.17 16.16 -6.12
C LEU A 100 7.68 15.81 -5.95
N LEU A 101 6.78 16.75 -6.24
CA LEU A 101 5.34 16.50 -6.19
C LEU A 101 4.93 15.42 -7.20
N VAL A 102 5.35 15.55 -8.47
CA VAL A 102 5.05 14.56 -9.52
C VAL A 102 5.62 13.19 -9.15
N TYR A 103 6.86 13.15 -8.67
CA TYR A 103 7.49 11.91 -8.19
C TYR A 103 6.68 11.27 -7.05
N THR A 104 6.27 12.06 -6.06
CA THR A 104 5.50 11.58 -4.91
C THR A 104 4.14 11.00 -5.32
N LEU A 105 3.42 11.69 -6.23
CA LEU A 105 2.13 11.22 -6.74
C LEU A 105 2.28 9.93 -7.56
N ARG A 106 3.30 9.84 -8.42
CA ARG A 106 3.61 8.62 -9.17
C ARG A 106 3.96 7.47 -8.23
N THR A 107 4.81 7.71 -7.23
CA THR A 107 5.19 6.71 -6.22
C THR A 107 3.97 6.23 -5.45
N LEU A 108 3.09 7.13 -5.01
CA LEU A 108 1.85 6.77 -4.32
C LEU A 108 0.96 5.89 -5.20
N ALA A 109 0.75 6.27 -6.46
CA ALA A 109 -0.04 5.48 -7.40
C ALA A 109 0.57 4.09 -7.65
N THR A 110 1.88 4.01 -7.83
CA THR A 110 2.63 2.74 -7.97
C THR A 110 2.46 1.86 -6.74
N LEU A 111 2.59 2.43 -5.54
CA LEU A 111 2.43 1.70 -4.28
C LEU A 111 1.01 1.14 -4.13
N LEU A 112 -0.02 1.92 -4.45
CA LEU A 112 -1.41 1.47 -4.40
C LEU A 112 -1.67 0.33 -5.39
N LEU A 113 -1.21 0.45 -6.64
CA LEU A 113 -1.36 -0.60 -7.65
C LEU A 113 -0.58 -1.87 -7.28
N ASN A 114 0.65 -1.73 -6.81
CA ASN A 114 1.44 -2.87 -6.33
C ASN A 114 0.81 -3.53 -5.11
N TYR A 115 0.23 -2.74 -4.19
CA TYR A 115 -0.49 -3.29 -3.05
C TYR A 115 -1.66 -4.17 -3.49
N VAL A 116 -2.47 -3.69 -4.43
CA VAL A 116 -3.59 -4.48 -5.00
C VAL A 116 -3.07 -5.75 -5.68
N PHE A 117 -2.03 -5.63 -6.51
CA PHE A 117 -1.41 -6.77 -7.19
C PHE A 117 -0.99 -7.86 -6.21
N TRP A 118 -0.16 -7.50 -5.21
CA TRP A 118 0.35 -8.46 -4.23
C TRP A 118 -0.75 -9.01 -3.32
N ALA A 119 -1.73 -8.19 -2.91
CA ALA A 119 -2.84 -8.65 -2.09
C ALA A 119 -3.69 -9.71 -2.81
N VAL A 120 -3.98 -9.49 -4.10
CA VAL A 120 -4.73 -10.45 -4.93
C VAL A 120 -3.90 -11.71 -5.19
N LEU A 121 -2.60 -11.57 -5.49
CA LEU A 121 -1.71 -12.71 -5.68
C LEU A 121 -1.60 -13.57 -4.40
N ILE A 122 -1.42 -12.93 -3.24
CA ILE A 122 -1.39 -13.61 -1.94
C ILE A 122 -2.73 -14.34 -1.70
N ARG A 123 -3.86 -13.71 -2.01
CA ARG A 123 -5.17 -14.37 -1.90
C ARG A 123 -5.24 -15.65 -2.71
N VAL A 124 -4.78 -15.63 -3.96
CA VAL A 124 -4.73 -16.83 -4.83
C VAL A 124 -3.87 -17.92 -4.21
N ILE A 125 -2.67 -17.57 -3.75
CA ILE A 125 -1.75 -18.53 -3.11
C ILE A 125 -2.39 -19.11 -1.85
N LEU A 126 -2.98 -18.27 -0.99
CA LEU A 126 -3.61 -18.71 0.25
C LEU A 126 -4.82 -19.62 0.00
N SER A 127 -5.54 -19.44 -1.10
CA SER A 127 -6.66 -20.32 -1.45
C SER A 127 -6.22 -21.78 -1.73
N TRP A 128 -4.95 -21.97 -2.10
CA TRP A 128 -4.39 -23.31 -2.36
C TRP A 128 -3.66 -23.88 -1.15
N VAL A 129 -2.91 -23.04 -0.43
CA VAL A 129 -1.99 -23.48 0.65
C VAL A 129 -2.71 -23.57 1.99
N ALA A 130 -3.60 -22.65 2.28
CA ALA A 130 -4.28 -22.55 3.57
C ALA A 130 -5.74 -22.14 3.37
N PRO A 131 -6.60 -23.05 2.86
CA PRO A 131 -8.01 -22.72 2.56
C PRO A 131 -8.89 -22.56 3.80
N ASP A 132 -8.29 -22.40 5.01
CA ASP A 132 -9.03 -22.25 6.27
C ASP A 132 -9.53 -20.82 6.47
N PRO A 133 -10.86 -20.57 6.39
CA PRO A 133 -11.45 -19.25 6.60
C PRO A 133 -11.31 -18.74 8.05
N SER A 134 -10.97 -19.61 9.00
CA SER A 134 -10.77 -19.21 10.41
C SER A 134 -9.42 -18.55 10.64
N ASN A 135 -8.45 -18.77 9.73
CA ASN A 135 -7.13 -18.15 9.82
C ASN A 135 -7.25 -16.60 9.71
N PRO A 136 -6.77 -15.85 10.72
CA PRO A 136 -6.91 -14.39 10.72
C PRO A 136 -6.21 -13.71 9.54
N VAL A 137 -5.09 -14.25 9.03
CA VAL A 137 -4.38 -13.70 7.85
C VAL A 137 -5.24 -13.87 6.60
N VAL A 138 -5.78 -15.08 6.37
CA VAL A 138 -6.66 -15.37 5.23
C VAL A 138 -7.87 -14.44 5.25
N ARG A 139 -8.50 -14.29 6.43
CA ARG A 139 -9.68 -13.43 6.59
C ARG A 139 -9.39 -11.98 6.20
N VAL A 140 -8.29 -11.40 6.67
CA VAL A 140 -7.90 -10.02 6.32
C VAL A 140 -7.62 -9.88 4.84
N VAL A 141 -6.85 -10.79 4.24
CA VAL A 141 -6.53 -10.75 2.81
C VAL A 141 -7.79 -10.84 1.96
N VAL A 142 -8.74 -11.71 2.32
CA VAL A 142 -10.04 -11.80 1.66
C VAL A 142 -10.81 -10.49 1.78
N GLN A 143 -10.91 -9.92 2.99
CA GLN A 143 -11.66 -8.68 3.24
C GLN A 143 -11.10 -7.49 2.44
N ILE A 144 -9.78 -7.31 2.39
CA ILE A 144 -9.18 -6.18 1.67
C ILE A 144 -9.24 -6.32 0.15
N THR A 145 -9.31 -7.56 -0.36
CA THR A 145 -9.38 -7.81 -1.81
C THR A 145 -10.81 -7.92 -2.33
N GLU A 146 -11.78 -8.24 -1.48
CA GLU A 146 -13.17 -8.46 -1.87
C GLU A 146 -13.82 -7.27 -2.60
N PRO A 147 -13.60 -5.98 -2.19
CA PRO A 147 -14.18 -4.85 -2.89
C PRO A 147 -13.78 -4.75 -4.36
N ILE A 148 -12.58 -5.27 -4.71
CA ILE A 148 -12.04 -5.28 -6.08
C ILE A 148 -12.46 -6.57 -6.81
N MET A 149 -12.44 -7.69 -6.11
CA MET A 149 -12.76 -8.99 -6.67
C MET A 149 -14.26 -9.17 -6.99
N ALA A 150 -15.14 -8.66 -6.12
CA ALA A 150 -16.59 -8.84 -6.29
C ALA A 150 -17.14 -8.26 -7.59
N PRO A 151 -16.76 -7.04 -8.05
CA PRO A 151 -17.14 -6.54 -9.37
C PRO A 151 -16.64 -7.43 -10.51
N CYS A 152 -15.38 -7.89 -10.43
CA CYS A 152 -14.79 -8.73 -11.48
C CYS A 152 -15.50 -10.09 -11.62
N ARG A 153 -15.95 -10.70 -10.49
CA ARG A 153 -16.73 -11.94 -10.52
C ARG A 153 -18.10 -11.78 -11.18
N ARG A 154 -18.66 -10.57 -11.16
CA ARG A 154 -19.94 -10.31 -11.87
C ARG A 154 -19.77 -10.22 -13.38
N LEU A 155 -18.56 -9.88 -13.85
CA LEU A 155 -18.26 -9.79 -15.27
C LEU A 155 -17.97 -11.15 -15.89
N LEU A 156 -17.36 -12.07 -15.12
CA LEU A 156 -17.05 -13.42 -15.57
C LEU A 156 -17.73 -14.44 -14.65
N PRO A 157 -18.71 -15.19 -15.16
CA PRO A 157 -19.24 -16.34 -14.42
C PRO A 157 -18.15 -17.39 -14.23
N PRO A 158 -18.19 -18.16 -13.12
CA PRO A 158 -17.21 -19.22 -12.86
C PRO A 158 -17.24 -20.24 -13.99
N MET A 159 -16.08 -20.46 -14.63
CA MET A 159 -15.93 -21.43 -15.71
C MET A 159 -15.22 -22.67 -15.17
N GLY A 160 -15.89 -23.82 -15.21
CA GLY A 160 -15.30 -25.09 -14.77
C GLY A 160 -14.90 -25.15 -13.29
N GLY A 161 -15.53 -24.33 -12.42
CA GLY A 161 -15.19 -24.27 -10.99
C GLY A 161 -13.96 -23.41 -10.65
N LEU A 162 -13.31 -22.81 -11.64
CA LEU A 162 -12.17 -21.88 -11.44
C LEU A 162 -12.67 -20.43 -11.41
N ASP A 163 -12.22 -19.66 -10.40
CA ASP A 163 -12.43 -18.22 -10.32
C ASP A 163 -11.32 -17.50 -11.12
N LEU A 164 -11.67 -16.99 -12.30
CA LEU A 164 -10.76 -16.22 -13.16
C LEU A 164 -10.68 -14.73 -12.79
N SER A 165 -11.45 -14.28 -11.82
CA SER A 165 -11.48 -12.86 -11.41
C SER A 165 -10.10 -12.34 -10.95
N PRO A 166 -9.26 -13.10 -10.22
CA PRO A 166 -7.90 -12.66 -9.88
C PRO A 166 -7.08 -12.31 -11.12
N LEU A 167 -7.18 -13.11 -12.19
CA LEU A 167 -6.42 -12.89 -13.41
C LEU A 167 -6.79 -11.55 -14.06
N ILE A 168 -8.09 -11.21 -14.10
CA ILE A 168 -8.54 -9.91 -14.64
C ILE A 168 -7.99 -8.77 -13.80
N VAL A 169 -8.05 -8.87 -12.48
CA VAL A 169 -7.53 -7.83 -11.59
C VAL A 169 -6.02 -7.64 -11.79
N LEU A 170 -5.25 -8.74 -11.83
CA LEU A 170 -3.80 -8.68 -12.03
C LEU A 170 -3.43 -8.07 -13.39
N LEU A 171 -4.10 -8.50 -14.46
CA LEU A 171 -3.92 -7.91 -15.80
C LEU A 171 -4.31 -6.43 -15.83
N GLY A 172 -5.44 -6.08 -15.23
CA GLY A 172 -5.91 -4.69 -15.14
C GLY A 172 -4.91 -3.80 -14.42
N VAL A 173 -4.32 -4.26 -13.32
CA VAL A 173 -3.27 -3.53 -12.59
C VAL A 173 -2.03 -3.33 -13.47
N GLU A 174 -1.56 -4.36 -14.18
CA GLU A 174 -0.39 -4.23 -15.07
C GLU A 174 -0.67 -3.28 -16.25
N VAL A 175 -1.85 -3.37 -16.86
CA VAL A 175 -2.27 -2.43 -17.92
C VAL A 175 -2.28 -1.00 -17.40
N LEU A 176 -2.82 -0.74 -16.20
CA LEU A 176 -2.80 0.60 -15.59
C LEU A 176 -1.38 1.10 -15.34
N LYS A 177 -0.48 0.25 -14.82
CA LYS A 177 0.92 0.64 -14.62
C LYS A 177 1.60 1.01 -15.94
N ILE A 178 1.38 0.26 -17.02
CA ILE A 178 1.93 0.53 -18.33
C ILE A 178 1.37 1.85 -18.88
N LEU A 179 0.04 2.03 -18.82
CA LEU A 179 -0.65 3.20 -19.34
C LEU A 179 -0.18 4.51 -18.68
N PHE A 180 0.02 4.49 -17.38
CA PHE A 180 0.48 5.66 -16.60
C PHE A 180 1.99 5.72 -16.43
N GLN A 181 2.75 4.83 -17.06
CA GLN A 181 4.22 4.73 -16.96
C GLN A 181 4.69 4.64 -15.50
N LEU A 182 4.00 3.84 -14.69
CA LEU A 182 4.26 3.63 -13.27
C LEU A 182 5.14 2.38 -13.05
N ARG A 183 6.30 2.35 -13.69
CA ARG A 183 7.29 1.26 -13.54
C ARG A 183 8.43 1.67 -12.64
#